data_2d4f9dc2653e6a329d6517e42eee43fa
#
_entry.id   2d4f9dc2653e6a329d6517e42eee43fa
#
_cell.length_a   1.000
_cell.length_b   1.000
_cell.length_c   1.000
_cell.angle_alpha   90.00
_cell.angle_beta   90.00
_cell.angle_gamma   90.00
#
_symmetry.space_group_name_H-M   'P 1'
#
loop_
_entity.id
_entity.type
_entity.pdbx_description
1 polymer ?
#
loop_
_entity_poly.entity_id
_entity_poly.type
_entity_poly.pdbx_seq_one_letter_code
_entity_poly.pdbx_strand_id
1 'polypeptide(L)'
;MSGDSNAFGMTQREGTKWDDGCDHDDVTKIYVVGGKYYIQFIKIDYVKSGQPKNGSFHGDSNGGYMLMFEINNLKNEYLESVEGYCNPGRCINAIQFKTNFRVSDMMGYTTGDKFKLASHRKKIIGFQGSADNALKDLDAYFTSITPTRMEAQGGKGGKEWDDGADNDSVTKIQVRINTKGIQYIKLNYVDKDGHPGKEQIHGSETGPGNKLEPFEINHIDKEYLLSIDGYYDEVSGVIKALQFKTNIKTSEVMGDVEKGTKFTLECTGHEIIGFHGFAQDNLNSLGAYITNLPLTKLEYKGCGGNIWDDGTFQGVKKVCVYFNDLIRCIEFEYINGGKEETRVHGMKIFMDDVSKKEFVLDYPNEYLTAVEGTYINPYGYTKITSLTFKTSRNRTSLRMGNASNSSFLLESKGCALVGFHGLSTTDHLYALGAYSFPMTPLPGVKKLDTQAGDGGVPQDDCGSHGV
;
A
#
# COMPACT_ATOMS: atom_id res chain seq x y z
N MET A 1 -16.85 -24.93 10.36
CA MET A 1 -16.15 -23.66 10.25
C MET A 1 -17.19 -22.58 10.44
N SER A 2 -17.20 -21.92 11.59
CA SER A 2 -18.12 -20.84 11.91
C SER A 2 -17.50 -19.55 11.33
N GLY A 3 -18.11 -18.98 10.30
CA GLY A 3 -17.72 -17.68 9.79
C GLY A 3 -18.08 -16.61 10.81
N ASP A 4 -17.10 -15.85 11.29
CA ASP A 4 -17.35 -14.67 12.12
C ASP A 4 -18.08 -13.63 11.29
N SER A 5 -19.37 -13.43 11.54
CA SER A 5 -20.13 -12.32 11.00
C SER A 5 -19.94 -11.12 11.94
N ASN A 6 -19.18 -10.12 11.51
CA ASN A 6 -19.19 -8.81 12.16
C ASN A 6 -20.42 -8.02 11.66
N ALA A 7 -21.60 -8.39 12.17
CA ALA A 7 -22.80 -7.62 11.95
C ALA A 7 -22.63 -6.23 12.59
N PHE A 8 -22.41 -5.21 11.79
CA PHE A 8 -22.62 -3.84 12.21
C PHE A 8 -24.12 -3.75 12.57
N GLY A 9 -24.44 -3.53 13.87
CA GLY A 9 -25.80 -3.58 14.41
C GLY A 9 -26.78 -2.64 13.71
N MET A 10 -27.21 -3.03 12.53
CA MET A 10 -28.29 -2.38 11.81
C MET A 10 -29.61 -3.05 12.22
N THR A 11 -30.54 -2.26 12.75
CA THR A 11 -31.92 -2.66 12.99
C THR A 11 -32.47 -3.36 11.75
N GLN A 12 -33.13 -4.53 11.92
CA GLN A 12 -33.72 -5.33 10.85
C GLN A 12 -34.44 -4.43 9.84
N ARG A 13 -33.95 -4.42 8.61
CA ARG A 13 -34.56 -3.67 7.51
C ARG A 13 -35.60 -4.53 6.80
N GLU A 14 -36.70 -3.93 6.44
CA GLU A 14 -37.70 -4.58 5.60
C GLU A 14 -37.13 -4.80 4.21
N GLY A 15 -37.25 -6.00 3.66
CA GLY A 15 -36.79 -6.41 2.33
C GLY A 15 -36.68 -7.92 2.25
N THR A 16 -36.64 -8.45 1.04
CA THR A 16 -36.44 -9.87 0.79
C THR A 16 -34.97 -10.22 1.15
N LYS A 17 -34.81 -11.08 2.16
CA LYS A 17 -33.47 -11.54 2.58
C LYS A 17 -32.88 -12.48 1.53
N TRP A 18 -31.57 -12.37 1.35
CA TRP A 18 -30.79 -13.22 0.47
C TRP A 18 -29.45 -13.56 1.12
N ASP A 19 -28.86 -14.68 0.70
CA ASP A 19 -27.58 -15.18 1.18
C ASP A 19 -26.92 -15.99 0.05
N ASP A 20 -25.77 -15.52 -0.44
CA ASP A 20 -24.99 -16.20 -1.48
C ASP A 20 -24.13 -17.34 -0.91
N GLY A 21 -23.98 -17.39 0.43
CA GLY A 21 -23.18 -18.37 1.15
C GLY A 21 -21.74 -17.95 1.37
N CYS A 22 -21.04 -18.76 2.19
CA CYS A 22 -19.65 -18.54 2.63
C CYS A 22 -18.68 -19.62 2.15
N ASP A 23 -19.07 -20.40 1.15
CA ASP A 23 -18.32 -21.57 0.66
C ASP A 23 -17.59 -21.31 -0.66
N HIS A 24 -17.26 -20.04 -0.94
CA HIS A 24 -16.52 -19.62 -2.11
C HIS A 24 -15.03 -19.43 -1.80
N ASP A 25 -14.21 -19.60 -2.84
CA ASP A 25 -12.77 -19.35 -2.77
C ASP A 25 -12.48 -17.85 -2.84
N ASP A 26 -13.15 -17.15 -3.77
CA ASP A 26 -12.98 -15.72 -4.02
C ASP A 26 -14.19 -15.08 -4.72
N VAL A 27 -14.26 -13.75 -4.63
CA VAL A 27 -15.13 -12.89 -5.46
C VAL A 27 -14.39 -12.59 -6.76
N THR A 28 -15.08 -12.66 -7.92
CA THR A 28 -14.49 -12.39 -9.25
C THR A 28 -15.03 -11.14 -9.91
N LYS A 29 -16.34 -10.89 -9.77
CA LYS A 29 -16.98 -9.74 -10.37
C LYS A 29 -18.11 -9.24 -9.49
N ILE A 30 -18.29 -7.93 -9.46
CA ILE A 30 -19.39 -7.29 -8.77
C ILE A 30 -20.07 -6.35 -9.76
N TYR A 31 -21.39 -6.51 -9.90
CA TYR A 31 -22.24 -5.66 -10.73
C TYR A 31 -23.11 -4.82 -9.81
N VAL A 32 -23.15 -3.52 -10.03
CA VAL A 32 -23.94 -2.58 -9.25
C VAL A 32 -24.76 -1.70 -10.19
N VAL A 33 -26.03 -1.55 -9.92
CA VAL A 33 -26.88 -0.54 -10.58
C VAL A 33 -27.20 0.55 -9.57
N GLY A 34 -26.76 1.76 -9.88
CA GLY A 34 -27.06 2.96 -9.12
C GLY A 34 -28.35 3.62 -9.63
N GLY A 35 -29.30 3.87 -8.73
CA GLY A 35 -30.47 4.71 -9.00
C GLY A 35 -30.20 6.19 -8.72
N LYS A 36 -31.27 7.01 -8.76
CA LYS A 36 -31.17 8.45 -8.53
C LYS A 36 -30.70 8.81 -7.11
N TYR A 37 -30.94 7.97 -6.09
CA TYR A 37 -30.67 8.29 -4.68
C TYR A 37 -30.04 7.15 -3.88
N TYR A 38 -30.02 5.91 -4.42
CA TYR A 38 -29.56 4.71 -3.71
C TYR A 38 -29.11 3.63 -4.70
N ILE A 39 -28.44 2.63 -4.20
CA ILE A 39 -28.09 1.42 -4.95
C ILE A 39 -29.36 0.59 -5.12
N GLN A 40 -29.74 0.32 -6.37
CA GLN A 40 -30.93 -0.45 -6.71
C GLN A 40 -30.67 -1.95 -6.74
N PHE A 41 -29.47 -2.33 -7.16
CA PHE A 41 -29.16 -3.69 -7.51
C PHE A 41 -27.68 -4.04 -7.23
N ILE A 42 -27.46 -5.26 -6.80
CA ILE A 42 -26.13 -5.88 -6.75
C ILE A 42 -26.20 -7.33 -7.24
N LYS A 43 -25.15 -7.78 -7.96
CA LYS A 43 -24.90 -9.17 -8.31
C LYS A 43 -23.42 -9.44 -8.12
N ILE A 44 -23.07 -10.56 -7.52
CA ILE A 44 -21.68 -10.92 -7.25
C ILE A 44 -21.39 -12.30 -7.85
N ASP A 45 -20.36 -12.40 -8.68
CA ASP A 45 -19.88 -13.66 -9.23
C ASP A 45 -18.66 -14.10 -8.42
N TYR A 46 -18.48 -15.42 -8.28
CA TYR A 46 -17.49 -16.05 -7.40
C TYR A 46 -16.64 -17.09 -8.12
N VAL A 47 -15.60 -17.57 -7.44
CA VAL A 47 -14.95 -18.85 -7.67
C VAL A 47 -15.34 -19.80 -6.54
N LYS A 48 -15.68 -21.05 -6.88
CA LYS A 48 -15.94 -22.11 -5.93
C LYS A 48 -15.24 -23.39 -6.37
N SER A 49 -14.35 -23.91 -5.51
CA SER A 49 -13.53 -25.10 -5.84
C SER A 49 -12.77 -24.92 -7.16
N GLY A 50 -12.21 -23.74 -7.38
CA GLY A 50 -11.47 -23.37 -8.59
C GLY A 50 -12.33 -23.19 -9.86
N GLN A 51 -13.66 -23.24 -9.75
CA GLN A 51 -14.58 -23.08 -10.89
C GLN A 51 -15.40 -21.79 -10.78
N PRO A 52 -15.66 -21.09 -11.90
CA PRO A 52 -16.53 -19.93 -11.92
C PRO A 52 -17.94 -20.29 -11.44
N LYS A 53 -18.50 -19.47 -10.55
CA LYS A 53 -19.87 -19.55 -10.06
C LYS A 53 -20.55 -18.21 -10.25
N ASN A 54 -21.58 -18.16 -11.10
CA ASN A 54 -22.41 -16.96 -11.23
C ASN A 54 -23.29 -16.82 -9.99
N GLY A 55 -23.31 -15.61 -9.44
CA GLY A 55 -24.19 -15.27 -8.31
C GLY A 55 -25.60 -14.90 -8.75
N SER A 56 -26.46 -14.76 -7.76
CA SER A 56 -27.85 -14.36 -7.95
C SER A 56 -28.01 -12.85 -8.11
N PHE A 57 -29.16 -12.44 -8.59
CA PHE A 57 -29.53 -11.03 -8.71
C PHE A 57 -30.26 -10.59 -7.43
N HIS A 58 -29.82 -9.48 -6.83
CA HIS A 58 -30.41 -8.93 -5.62
C HIS A 58 -30.83 -7.46 -5.83
N GLY A 59 -32.12 -7.18 -5.79
CA GLY A 59 -32.70 -5.88 -6.08
C GLY A 59 -33.30 -5.76 -7.48
N ASP A 60 -33.54 -4.52 -7.92
CA ASP A 60 -34.13 -4.22 -9.21
C ASP A 60 -33.07 -3.71 -10.20
N SER A 61 -32.90 -4.43 -11.30
CA SER A 61 -31.95 -4.07 -12.37
C SER A 61 -32.53 -3.12 -13.42
N ASN A 62 -33.80 -2.72 -13.31
CA ASN A 62 -34.45 -1.85 -14.26
C ASN A 62 -34.08 -0.36 -14.03
N GLY A 63 -33.45 0.22 -15.03
CA GLY A 63 -33.04 1.63 -15.02
C GLY A 63 -31.73 1.87 -14.28
N GLY A 64 -31.07 2.98 -14.60
CA GLY A 64 -29.79 3.35 -14.03
C GLY A 64 -28.57 2.85 -14.83
N TYR A 65 -27.39 3.20 -14.35
CA TYR A 65 -26.13 2.76 -14.96
C TYR A 65 -25.60 1.52 -14.24
N MET A 66 -25.35 0.46 -15.00
CA MET A 66 -24.67 -0.71 -14.47
C MET A 66 -23.17 -0.45 -14.50
N LEU A 67 -22.55 -0.55 -13.33
CA LEU A 67 -21.11 -0.53 -13.14
C LEU A 67 -20.65 -1.95 -12.82
N MET A 68 -19.50 -2.32 -13.36
CA MET A 68 -18.88 -3.63 -13.15
C MET A 68 -17.49 -3.42 -12.55
N PHE A 69 -17.23 -4.11 -11.45
CA PHE A 69 -15.91 -4.19 -10.83
C PHE A 69 -15.40 -5.63 -10.93
N GLU A 70 -14.40 -5.84 -11.80
CA GLU A 70 -13.81 -7.15 -12.05
C GLU A 70 -12.56 -7.34 -11.20
N ILE A 71 -12.38 -8.51 -10.60
CA ILE A 71 -11.25 -8.86 -9.70
C ILE A 71 -10.45 -9.97 -10.37
N ASN A 72 -9.15 -9.75 -10.56
CA ASN A 72 -8.28 -10.67 -11.27
C ASN A 72 -7.63 -11.69 -10.32
N ASN A 73 -8.37 -12.71 -9.93
CA ASN A 73 -7.88 -13.75 -9.01
C ASN A 73 -6.65 -14.51 -9.55
N LEU A 74 -6.45 -14.58 -10.88
CA LEU A 74 -5.26 -15.20 -11.48
C LEU A 74 -3.97 -14.42 -11.14
N LYS A 75 -4.08 -13.16 -10.77
CA LYS A 75 -2.99 -12.33 -10.26
C LYS A 75 -2.98 -12.22 -8.74
N ASN A 76 -3.66 -13.11 -8.03
CA ASN A 76 -3.87 -13.04 -6.57
C ASN A 76 -4.55 -11.73 -6.11
N GLU A 77 -5.39 -11.11 -6.96
CA GLU A 77 -6.25 -10.02 -6.55
C GLU A 77 -7.47 -10.60 -5.83
N TYR A 78 -7.81 -10.06 -4.64
CA TYR A 78 -8.96 -10.47 -3.84
C TYR A 78 -9.62 -9.26 -3.17
N LEU A 79 -10.89 -9.39 -2.83
CA LEU A 79 -11.67 -8.33 -2.18
C LEU A 79 -11.35 -8.26 -0.69
N GLU A 80 -10.83 -7.10 -0.22
CA GLU A 80 -10.49 -6.86 1.19
C GLU A 80 -11.62 -6.22 1.98
N SER A 81 -12.29 -5.23 1.37
CA SER A 81 -13.35 -4.48 2.04
C SER A 81 -14.38 -3.90 1.10
N VAL A 82 -15.54 -3.61 1.69
CA VAL A 82 -16.60 -2.81 1.08
C VAL A 82 -16.88 -1.64 2.01
N GLU A 83 -16.87 -0.44 1.47
CA GLU A 83 -17.21 0.79 2.20
C GLU A 83 -18.36 1.50 1.51
N GLY A 84 -19.10 2.32 2.23
CA GLY A 84 -20.18 3.05 1.60
C GLY A 84 -20.94 3.98 2.53
N TYR A 85 -22.08 4.39 2.07
CA TYR A 85 -23.00 5.27 2.79
C TYR A 85 -24.40 4.67 2.79
N CYS A 86 -25.10 4.78 3.91
CA CYS A 86 -26.46 4.30 4.04
C CYS A 86 -27.32 5.26 4.84
N ASN A 87 -28.60 5.32 4.53
CA ASN A 87 -29.58 5.97 5.38
C ASN A 87 -30.10 4.96 6.39
N PRO A 88 -29.97 5.22 7.71
CA PRO A 88 -30.46 4.31 8.74
C PRO A 88 -31.92 3.91 8.50
N GLY A 89 -32.20 2.60 8.47
CA GLY A 89 -33.54 2.06 8.26
C GLY A 89 -34.11 2.15 6.84
N ARG A 90 -33.32 2.59 5.82
CA ARG A 90 -33.83 2.73 4.44
C ARG A 90 -33.05 1.89 3.42
N CYS A 91 -31.89 2.35 2.97
CA CYS A 91 -31.15 1.71 1.89
C CYS A 91 -29.67 2.13 1.87
N ILE A 92 -28.89 1.40 1.10
CA ILE A 92 -27.51 1.76 0.78
C ILE A 92 -27.54 2.82 -0.31
N ASN A 93 -26.93 3.99 -0.05
CA ASN A 93 -26.89 5.13 -0.95
C ASN A 93 -25.68 5.08 -1.87
N ALA A 94 -24.53 4.63 -1.35
CA ALA A 94 -23.30 4.50 -2.12
C ALA A 94 -22.46 3.32 -1.62
N ILE A 95 -21.66 2.75 -2.53
CA ILE A 95 -20.81 1.60 -2.26
C ILE A 95 -19.49 1.73 -3.02
N GLN A 96 -18.40 1.25 -2.39
CA GLN A 96 -17.05 1.21 -2.95
C GLN A 96 -16.39 -0.10 -2.56
N PHE A 97 -15.62 -0.70 -3.46
CA PHE A 97 -14.92 -1.96 -3.27
C PHE A 97 -13.43 -1.74 -3.23
N LYS A 98 -12.75 -2.38 -2.28
CA LYS A 98 -11.30 -2.35 -2.17
C LYS A 98 -10.74 -3.76 -2.28
N THR A 99 -9.80 -3.96 -3.20
CA THR A 99 -8.95 -5.15 -3.29
C THR A 99 -7.57 -4.86 -2.70
N ASN A 100 -6.74 -5.88 -2.59
CA ASN A 100 -5.32 -5.71 -2.26
C ASN A 100 -4.52 -4.94 -3.33
N PHE A 101 -5.07 -4.70 -4.54
CA PHE A 101 -4.41 -3.98 -5.63
C PHE A 101 -5.03 -2.64 -5.99
N ARG A 102 -6.31 -2.43 -5.73
CA ARG A 102 -7.00 -1.19 -6.13
C ARG A 102 -8.28 -0.94 -5.35
N VAL A 103 -8.81 0.25 -5.50
CA VAL A 103 -10.07 0.67 -4.91
C VAL A 103 -10.97 1.18 -6.04
N SER A 104 -12.19 0.68 -6.13
CA SER A 104 -13.16 1.17 -7.13
C SER A 104 -13.50 2.64 -6.88
N ASP A 105 -14.14 3.28 -7.87
CA ASP A 105 -14.83 4.53 -7.59
C ASP A 105 -16.01 4.31 -6.65
N MET A 106 -16.38 5.37 -5.94
CA MET A 106 -17.60 5.37 -5.13
C MET A 106 -18.81 5.42 -6.05
N MET A 107 -19.63 4.37 -6.03
CA MET A 107 -20.83 4.23 -6.84
C MET A 107 -22.04 4.68 -6.03
N GLY A 108 -22.76 5.69 -6.51
CA GLY A 108 -23.96 6.25 -5.85
C GLY A 108 -23.70 7.58 -5.14
N TYR A 109 -24.53 7.92 -4.15
CA TYR A 109 -24.51 9.21 -3.45
C TYR A 109 -23.91 9.09 -2.06
N THR A 110 -22.90 9.88 -1.76
CA THR A 110 -22.15 9.91 -0.49
C THR A 110 -22.94 10.66 0.61
N THR A 111 -24.18 10.26 0.85
CA THR A 111 -25.06 10.85 1.86
C THR A 111 -25.50 9.81 2.87
N GLY A 112 -25.68 10.20 4.12
CA GLY A 112 -26.05 9.32 5.23
C GLY A 112 -24.85 8.88 6.06
N ASP A 113 -25.00 7.80 6.80
CA ASP A 113 -23.99 7.26 7.69
C ASP A 113 -23.00 6.39 6.91
N LYS A 114 -21.71 6.53 7.22
CA LYS A 114 -20.68 5.66 6.65
C LYS A 114 -20.78 4.26 7.23
N PHE A 115 -20.58 3.24 6.39
CA PHE A 115 -20.37 1.87 6.81
C PHE A 115 -19.11 1.29 6.20
N LYS A 116 -18.56 0.26 6.84
CA LYS A 116 -17.42 -0.50 6.35
C LYS A 116 -17.56 -1.96 6.72
N LEU A 117 -17.46 -2.83 5.71
CA LEU A 117 -17.35 -4.28 5.85
C LEU A 117 -15.90 -4.65 5.61
N ALA A 118 -15.17 -4.92 6.67
CA ALA A 118 -13.78 -5.32 6.61
C ALA A 118 -13.43 -6.13 7.85
N SER A 119 -12.52 -7.07 7.72
CA SER A 119 -11.94 -7.79 8.84
C SER A 119 -10.43 -7.85 8.64
N HIS A 120 -9.69 -7.62 9.73
CA HIS A 120 -8.25 -7.55 9.69
C HIS A 120 -7.64 -8.83 9.11
N ARG A 121 -6.77 -8.69 8.09
CA ARG A 121 -6.08 -9.79 7.37
C ARG A 121 -7.02 -10.90 6.88
N LYS A 122 -8.24 -10.52 6.52
CA LYS A 122 -9.21 -11.42 5.90
C LYS A 122 -9.66 -10.87 4.56
N LYS A 123 -10.01 -11.76 3.65
CA LYS A 123 -10.65 -11.44 2.38
C LYS A 123 -12.14 -11.78 2.44
N ILE A 124 -12.94 -11.07 1.67
CA ILE A 124 -14.36 -11.33 1.50
C ILE A 124 -14.54 -12.46 0.49
N ILE A 125 -15.33 -13.47 0.87
CA ILE A 125 -15.62 -14.65 0.05
C ILE A 125 -17.11 -14.84 -0.23
N GLY A 126 -17.99 -14.06 0.36
CA GLY A 126 -19.43 -14.15 0.15
C GLY A 126 -20.16 -12.98 0.75
N PHE A 127 -21.42 -12.87 0.41
CA PHE A 127 -22.30 -11.80 0.89
C PHE A 127 -23.66 -12.31 1.29
N GLN A 128 -24.30 -11.56 2.18
CA GLN A 128 -25.71 -11.70 2.53
C GLN A 128 -26.33 -10.31 2.69
N GLY A 129 -27.64 -10.22 2.64
CA GLY A 129 -28.29 -8.94 2.78
C GLY A 129 -29.80 -8.98 2.59
N SER A 130 -30.37 -7.82 2.31
CA SER A 130 -31.78 -7.69 1.94
C SER A 130 -31.97 -6.68 0.82
N ALA A 131 -32.89 -6.96 -0.09
CA ALA A 131 -33.19 -6.10 -1.23
C ALA A 131 -34.64 -6.28 -1.70
N ASP A 132 -35.20 -5.23 -2.27
CA ASP A 132 -36.42 -5.22 -3.04
C ASP A 132 -36.17 -4.39 -4.32
N ASN A 133 -36.74 -3.17 -4.40
CA ASN A 133 -36.44 -2.18 -5.43
C ASN A 133 -35.15 -1.38 -5.15
N ALA A 134 -34.49 -1.65 -4.03
CA ALA A 134 -33.23 -1.08 -3.59
C ALA A 134 -32.47 -2.08 -2.72
N LEU A 135 -31.14 -1.96 -2.70
CA LEU A 135 -30.30 -2.66 -1.75
C LEU A 135 -30.50 -2.04 -0.36
N LYS A 136 -31.12 -2.80 0.54
CA LYS A 136 -31.50 -2.34 1.88
C LYS A 136 -30.38 -2.55 2.87
N ASP A 137 -29.73 -3.71 2.77
CA ASP A 137 -28.72 -4.17 3.70
C ASP A 137 -27.68 -5.03 2.99
N LEU A 138 -26.45 -5.01 3.49
CA LEU A 138 -25.33 -5.81 2.98
C LEU A 138 -24.43 -6.19 4.14
N ASP A 139 -24.06 -7.44 4.19
CA ASP A 139 -23.08 -8.00 5.10
C ASP A 139 -22.17 -8.97 4.34
N ALA A 140 -21.00 -9.31 4.89
CA ALA A 140 -19.99 -10.08 4.19
C ALA A 140 -19.45 -11.24 5.01
N TYR A 141 -19.14 -12.34 4.34
CA TYR A 141 -18.41 -13.48 4.88
C TYR A 141 -16.92 -13.35 4.61
N PHE A 142 -16.11 -13.58 5.63
CA PHE A 142 -14.67 -13.42 5.61
C PHE A 142 -13.93 -14.74 5.80
N THR A 143 -12.81 -14.90 5.10
CA THR A 143 -11.84 -15.97 5.38
C THR A 143 -10.46 -15.37 5.58
N SER A 144 -9.61 -16.03 6.41
CA SER A 144 -8.24 -15.57 6.66
C SER A 144 -7.40 -15.64 5.40
N ILE A 145 -6.56 -14.61 5.20
CA ILE A 145 -5.48 -14.64 4.20
C ILE A 145 -4.34 -15.41 4.84
N THR A 146 -3.93 -16.50 4.19
CA THR A 146 -2.80 -17.31 4.68
C THR A 146 -1.49 -16.60 4.38
N PRO A 147 -0.69 -16.23 5.39
CA PRO A 147 0.65 -15.71 5.16
C PRO A 147 1.53 -16.72 4.43
N THR A 148 2.41 -16.22 3.58
CA THR A 148 3.36 -17.07 2.86
C THR A 148 4.59 -17.32 3.71
N ARG A 149 4.99 -18.59 3.85
CA ARG A 149 6.23 -19.00 4.52
C ARG A 149 7.39 -18.99 3.53
N MET A 150 8.38 -18.14 3.74
CA MET A 150 9.64 -18.13 3.02
C MET A 150 10.61 -19.13 3.64
N GLU A 151 11.36 -19.84 2.80
CA GLU A 151 12.34 -20.83 3.30
C GLU A 151 13.45 -20.18 4.13
N ALA A 152 13.85 -20.89 5.19
CA ALA A 152 14.95 -20.46 6.04
C ALA A 152 16.30 -20.59 5.30
N GLN A 153 17.10 -19.53 5.39
CA GLN A 153 18.45 -19.46 4.84
C GLN A 153 19.49 -19.71 5.95
N GLY A 154 20.54 -20.47 5.64
CA GLY A 154 21.56 -20.90 6.59
C GLY A 154 21.53 -22.41 6.85
N GLY A 155 22.07 -22.86 7.97
CA GLY A 155 22.18 -24.27 8.35
C GLY A 155 21.01 -24.78 9.19
N LYS A 156 20.85 -26.10 9.25
CA LYS A 156 19.85 -26.80 10.09
C LYS A 156 20.44 -27.28 11.43
N GLY A 157 21.46 -26.61 11.94
CA GLY A 157 22.05 -26.94 13.24
C GLY A 157 21.19 -26.46 14.40
N GLY A 158 21.16 -27.25 15.50
CA GLY A 158 20.41 -26.90 16.69
C GLY A 158 18.96 -27.37 16.66
N LYS A 159 18.07 -26.60 17.30
CA LYS A 159 16.64 -26.88 17.38
C LYS A 159 15.87 -26.00 16.43
N GLU A 160 14.85 -26.57 15.80
CA GLU A 160 13.88 -25.80 15.03
C GLU A 160 13.05 -24.91 15.98
N TRP A 161 12.73 -23.72 15.52
CA TRP A 161 11.84 -22.78 16.19
C TRP A 161 10.95 -22.08 15.17
N ASP A 162 9.77 -21.66 15.63
CA ASP A 162 8.76 -21.02 14.79
C ASP A 162 7.89 -20.10 15.66
N ASP A 163 7.92 -18.80 15.38
CA ASP A 163 7.12 -17.79 16.08
C ASP A 163 5.71 -17.68 15.52
N GLY A 164 5.43 -18.39 14.41
CA GLY A 164 4.14 -18.38 13.75
C GLY A 164 3.92 -17.18 12.85
N ALA A 165 2.75 -17.15 12.23
CA ALA A 165 2.31 -16.17 11.27
C ALA A 165 1.08 -15.35 11.73
N ASP A 166 0.69 -15.49 12.99
CA ASP A 166 -0.52 -14.84 13.55
C ASP A 166 -0.25 -13.44 14.11
N ASN A 167 1.01 -12.97 14.00
CA ASN A 167 1.39 -11.62 14.43
C ASN A 167 0.92 -10.59 13.41
N ASP A 168 0.63 -9.38 13.90
CA ASP A 168 0.30 -8.25 13.02
C ASP A 168 1.53 -7.54 12.48
N SER A 169 2.52 -7.32 13.34
CA SER A 169 3.75 -6.64 12.94
C SER A 169 4.92 -6.98 13.86
N VAL A 170 6.12 -6.89 13.32
CA VAL A 170 7.36 -6.90 14.09
C VAL A 170 7.60 -5.48 14.61
N THR A 171 7.82 -5.32 15.92
CA THR A 171 8.00 -3.98 16.52
C THR A 171 9.41 -3.71 16.98
N LYS A 172 10.19 -4.78 17.26
CA LYS A 172 11.56 -4.63 17.72
C LYS A 172 12.37 -5.87 17.43
N ILE A 173 13.59 -5.65 16.97
CA ILE A 173 14.58 -6.71 16.72
C ILE A 173 15.85 -6.36 17.46
N GLN A 174 16.34 -7.26 18.30
CA GLN A 174 17.61 -7.12 18.96
C GLN A 174 18.53 -8.29 18.66
N VAL A 175 19.76 -7.98 18.35
CA VAL A 175 20.79 -8.96 17.97
C VAL A 175 21.94 -8.92 18.96
N ARG A 176 22.45 -10.10 19.29
CA ARG A 176 23.73 -10.26 19.98
C ARG A 176 24.68 -11.03 19.09
N ILE A 177 25.93 -10.58 19.03
CA ILE A 177 26.97 -11.19 18.19
C ILE A 177 28.08 -11.74 19.05
N ASN A 178 28.70 -12.83 18.59
CA ASN A 178 29.92 -13.39 19.13
C ASN A 178 30.96 -13.67 18.01
N THR A 179 32.06 -14.31 18.31
CA THR A 179 33.12 -14.61 17.33
C THR A 179 32.68 -15.59 16.22
N LYS A 180 31.60 -16.34 16.43
CA LYS A 180 31.04 -17.28 15.44
C LYS A 180 30.00 -16.65 14.51
N GLY A 181 29.37 -15.55 14.92
CA GLY A 181 28.31 -14.87 14.18
C GLY A 181 27.20 -14.38 15.10
N ILE A 182 25.95 -14.41 14.64
CA ILE A 182 24.78 -14.03 15.44
C ILE A 182 24.58 -15.05 16.56
N GLN A 183 24.74 -14.60 17.81
CA GLN A 183 24.57 -15.44 18.97
C GLN A 183 23.11 -15.68 19.30
N TYR A 184 22.30 -14.59 19.31
CA TYR A 184 20.84 -14.68 19.36
C TYR A 184 20.18 -13.56 18.57
N ILE A 185 18.95 -13.83 18.17
CA ILE A 185 17.97 -12.84 17.75
C ILE A 185 16.82 -12.81 18.75
N LYS A 186 16.42 -11.60 19.16
CA LYS A 186 15.29 -11.34 20.05
C LYS A 186 14.26 -10.53 19.31
N LEU A 187 13.02 -10.99 19.31
CA LEU A 187 11.93 -10.50 18.48
C LEU A 187 10.74 -10.09 19.36
N ASN A 188 10.20 -8.91 19.09
CA ASN A 188 8.95 -8.45 19.70
C ASN A 188 7.93 -8.20 18.60
N TYR A 189 6.71 -8.60 18.88
CA TYR A 189 5.57 -8.54 17.97
C TYR A 189 4.40 -7.79 18.60
N VAL A 190 3.45 -7.41 17.78
CA VAL A 190 2.09 -7.01 18.19
C VAL A 190 1.07 -7.92 17.53
N ASP A 191 -0.06 -8.09 18.21
CA ASP A 191 -1.22 -8.77 17.65
C ASP A 191 -2.09 -7.82 16.81
N LYS A 192 -3.16 -8.34 16.20
CA LYS A 192 -4.13 -7.60 15.38
C LYS A 192 -4.82 -6.43 16.10
N ASP A 193 -4.83 -6.45 17.43
CA ASP A 193 -5.44 -5.41 18.28
C ASP A 193 -4.39 -4.40 18.76
N GLY A 194 -3.13 -4.55 18.33
CA GLY A 194 -2.00 -3.69 18.68
C GLY A 194 -1.41 -4.00 20.06
N HIS A 195 -1.80 -5.10 20.69
CA HIS A 195 -1.24 -5.47 21.98
C HIS A 195 0.13 -6.14 21.81
N PRO A 196 1.11 -5.80 22.67
CA PRO A 196 2.41 -6.45 22.65
C PRO A 196 2.30 -7.95 22.92
N GLY A 197 2.86 -8.75 22.02
CA GLY A 197 3.05 -10.18 22.21
C GLY A 197 4.20 -10.49 23.18
N LYS A 198 4.36 -11.77 23.48
CA LYS A 198 5.49 -12.23 24.29
C LYS A 198 6.78 -12.12 23.47
N GLU A 199 7.84 -11.59 24.10
CA GLU A 199 9.18 -11.56 23.52
C GLU A 199 9.68 -12.98 23.21
N GLN A 200 10.19 -13.18 21.99
CA GLN A 200 10.75 -14.44 21.52
C GLN A 200 12.28 -14.32 21.41
N ILE A 201 13.00 -15.35 21.83
CA ILE A 201 14.48 -15.36 21.81
C ILE A 201 14.95 -16.67 21.21
N HIS A 202 15.79 -16.56 20.16
CA HIS A 202 16.35 -17.71 19.47
C HIS A 202 17.87 -17.63 19.40
N GLY A 203 18.53 -18.63 19.97
CA GLY A 203 19.97 -18.69 20.23
C GLY A 203 20.29 -18.63 21.72
N SER A 204 21.51 -18.29 22.10
CA SER A 204 21.97 -18.30 23.49
C SER A 204 22.16 -16.90 24.05
N GLU A 205 21.56 -16.64 25.22
CA GLU A 205 21.80 -15.41 25.99
C GLU A 205 23.07 -15.48 26.85
N THR A 206 23.64 -16.69 27.01
CA THR A 206 24.81 -16.95 27.88
C THR A 206 26.13 -16.95 27.09
N GLY A 207 27.22 -16.74 27.78
CA GLY A 207 28.58 -16.74 27.18
C GLY A 207 29.04 -15.36 26.67
N PRO A 208 30.25 -15.30 26.10
CA PRO A 208 30.78 -14.05 25.59
C PRO A 208 30.05 -13.58 24.33
N GLY A 209 29.79 -12.31 24.25
CA GLY A 209 29.15 -11.68 23.09
C GLY A 209 28.72 -10.24 23.36
N ASN A 210 28.59 -9.47 22.30
CA ASN A 210 28.20 -8.06 22.32
C ASN A 210 26.76 -7.91 21.93
N LYS A 211 25.96 -7.32 22.81
CA LYS A 211 24.59 -6.93 22.54
C LYS A 211 24.61 -5.63 21.73
N LEU A 212 23.94 -5.62 20.58
CA LEU A 212 23.83 -4.45 19.73
C LEU A 212 22.59 -3.62 20.11
N GLU A 213 22.56 -2.36 19.67
CA GLU A 213 21.37 -1.52 19.82
C GLU A 213 20.17 -2.13 19.10
N PRO A 214 18.99 -2.08 19.70
CA PRO A 214 17.81 -2.67 19.10
C PRO A 214 17.37 -1.86 17.88
N PHE A 215 16.88 -2.57 16.87
CA PHE A 215 16.19 -1.98 15.73
C PHE A 215 14.69 -1.92 16.04
N GLU A 216 14.20 -0.74 16.36
CA GLU A 216 12.81 -0.49 16.69
C GLU A 216 12.02 -0.13 15.44
N ILE A 217 10.79 -0.64 15.31
CA ILE A 217 9.90 -0.43 14.17
C ILE A 217 8.60 0.17 14.69
N ASN A 218 8.25 1.36 14.20
CA ASN A 218 7.06 2.08 14.64
C ASN A 218 5.84 1.70 13.77
N HIS A 219 5.21 0.58 14.07
CA HIS A 219 4.04 0.08 13.36
C HIS A 219 2.84 1.05 13.42
N ILE A 220 2.72 1.87 14.48
CA ILE A 220 1.66 2.88 14.61
C ILE A 220 1.77 3.94 13.52
N ASP A 221 2.99 4.34 13.16
CA ASP A 221 3.27 5.28 12.06
C ASP A 221 3.37 4.58 10.69
N LYS A 222 2.85 3.35 10.57
CA LYS A 222 2.87 2.55 9.34
C LYS A 222 4.29 2.28 8.83
N GLU A 223 5.19 1.99 9.76
CA GLU A 223 6.50 1.46 9.45
C GLU A 223 6.43 -0.07 9.42
N TYR A 224 6.78 -0.68 8.29
CA TYR A 224 6.68 -2.10 7.99
C TYR A 224 8.07 -2.69 7.74
N LEU A 225 8.36 -3.88 8.29
CA LEU A 225 9.57 -4.63 7.97
C LEU A 225 9.41 -5.27 6.60
N LEU A 226 10.20 -4.84 5.61
CA LEU A 226 10.04 -5.25 4.22
C LEU A 226 11.08 -6.26 3.77
N SER A 227 12.32 -6.16 4.29
CA SER A 227 13.43 -6.97 3.79
C SER A 227 14.49 -7.18 4.85
N ILE A 228 15.15 -8.33 4.75
CA ILE A 228 16.34 -8.66 5.55
C ILE A 228 17.42 -9.14 4.60
N ASP A 229 18.56 -8.44 4.58
CA ASP A 229 19.78 -8.96 4.02
C ASP A 229 20.55 -9.72 5.10
N GLY A 230 21.02 -10.90 4.79
CA GLY A 230 21.79 -11.72 5.71
C GLY A 230 23.00 -12.37 5.04
N TYR A 231 23.91 -12.87 5.87
CA TYR A 231 25.07 -13.64 5.45
C TYR A 231 25.20 -14.86 6.36
N TYR A 232 25.46 -16.03 5.81
CA TYR A 232 25.72 -17.25 6.60
C TYR A 232 27.00 -17.95 6.15
N ASP A 233 27.62 -18.64 7.06
CA ASP A 233 28.80 -19.46 6.80
C ASP A 233 28.36 -20.81 6.25
N GLU A 234 28.82 -21.18 5.05
CA GLU A 234 28.43 -22.42 4.37
C GLU A 234 28.83 -23.69 5.11
N VAL A 235 29.90 -23.64 5.89
CA VAL A 235 30.43 -24.82 6.58
C VAL A 235 29.70 -25.07 7.89
N SER A 236 29.58 -24.03 8.73
CA SER A 236 28.88 -24.13 10.03
C SER A 236 27.38 -23.90 9.94
N GLY A 237 26.91 -23.30 8.88
CA GLY A 237 25.53 -22.86 8.71
C GLY A 237 25.13 -21.67 9.56
N VAL A 238 26.03 -21.12 10.39
CA VAL A 238 25.73 -20.02 11.33
C VAL A 238 25.52 -18.72 10.57
N ILE A 239 24.47 -17.98 10.94
CA ILE A 239 24.23 -16.62 10.44
C ILE A 239 25.33 -15.69 10.95
N LYS A 240 26.03 -15.03 10.04
CA LYS A 240 27.17 -14.15 10.32
C LYS A 240 26.77 -12.70 10.53
N ALA A 241 25.85 -12.22 9.71
CA ALA A 241 25.39 -10.84 9.77
C ALA A 241 23.93 -10.74 9.31
N LEU A 242 23.23 -9.71 9.81
CA LEU A 242 21.89 -9.33 9.41
C LEU A 242 21.80 -7.82 9.23
N GLN A 243 20.97 -7.38 8.30
CA GLN A 243 20.57 -6.00 8.11
C GLN A 243 19.06 -5.94 7.83
N PHE A 244 18.36 -5.10 8.57
CA PHE A 244 16.90 -4.97 8.51
C PHE A 244 16.51 -3.72 7.76
N LYS A 245 15.47 -3.82 6.91
CA LYS A 245 14.97 -2.69 6.12
C LYS A 245 13.48 -2.56 6.29
N THR A 246 13.04 -1.37 6.67
CA THR A 246 11.63 -0.97 6.66
C THR A 246 11.36 -0.05 5.47
N ASN A 247 10.12 0.37 5.28
CA ASN A 247 9.78 1.43 4.31
C ASN A 247 10.31 2.82 4.73
N ILE A 248 10.80 2.99 5.95
CA ILE A 248 11.25 4.28 6.50
C ILE A 248 12.77 4.36 6.66
N LYS A 249 13.41 3.25 7.09
CA LYS A 249 14.84 3.22 7.43
C LYS A 249 15.48 1.85 7.20
N THR A 250 16.81 1.86 7.21
CA THR A 250 17.64 0.65 7.15
C THR A 250 18.52 0.63 8.39
N SER A 251 18.66 -0.55 9.03
CA SER A 251 19.57 -0.71 10.16
C SER A 251 21.04 -0.65 9.71
N GLU A 252 21.95 -0.43 10.65
CA GLU A 252 23.34 -0.80 10.43
C GLU A 252 23.45 -2.31 10.19
N VAL A 253 24.55 -2.75 9.58
CA VAL A 253 24.82 -4.17 9.44
C VAL A 253 25.26 -4.73 10.80
N MET A 254 24.55 -5.74 11.28
CA MET A 254 24.76 -6.38 12.57
C MET A 254 25.56 -7.67 12.37
N GLY A 255 26.86 -7.64 12.52
CA GLY A 255 27.76 -8.79 12.38
C GLY A 255 28.85 -8.60 11.32
N ASP A 256 29.43 -9.70 10.86
CA ASP A 256 30.56 -9.74 9.93
C ASP A 256 30.11 -10.22 8.55
N VAL A 257 30.32 -9.40 7.53
CA VAL A 257 29.92 -9.69 6.13
C VAL A 257 31.06 -10.27 5.29
N GLU A 258 32.34 -10.26 5.80
CA GLU A 258 33.50 -10.56 4.98
C GLU A 258 33.63 -12.04 4.56
N LYS A 259 32.94 -12.93 5.29
CA LYS A 259 33.03 -14.38 5.09
C LYS A 259 31.67 -15.04 5.17
N GLY A 260 30.86 -14.92 4.13
CA GLY A 260 29.57 -15.59 4.13
C GLY A 260 28.85 -15.51 2.81
N THR A 261 27.99 -16.49 2.57
CA THR A 261 27.05 -16.48 1.44
C THR A 261 25.91 -15.53 1.76
N LYS A 262 25.70 -14.55 0.89
CA LYS A 262 24.62 -13.57 1.02
C LYS A 262 23.28 -14.21 0.71
N PHE A 263 22.26 -13.85 1.49
CA PHE A 263 20.85 -14.12 1.20
C PHE A 263 20.00 -12.88 1.44
N THR A 264 18.80 -12.87 0.87
CA THR A 264 17.79 -11.83 1.11
C THR A 264 16.44 -12.47 1.33
N LEU A 265 15.76 -12.10 2.42
CA LEU A 265 14.36 -12.40 2.67
C LEU A 265 13.56 -11.17 2.30
N GLU A 266 12.96 -11.19 1.12
CA GLU A 266 12.16 -10.09 0.59
C GLU A 266 11.14 -10.64 -0.42
N CYS A 267 9.95 -10.07 -0.40
CA CYS A 267 8.94 -10.26 -1.44
C CYS A 267 8.27 -8.93 -1.73
N THR A 268 8.38 -8.46 -2.97
CA THR A 268 7.78 -7.19 -3.38
C THR A 268 6.29 -7.17 -3.05
N GLY A 269 5.84 -6.10 -2.41
CA GLY A 269 4.44 -5.96 -2.04
C GLY A 269 4.05 -6.63 -0.74
N HIS A 270 5.00 -7.14 0.04
CA HIS A 270 4.75 -7.84 1.29
C HIS A 270 5.56 -7.26 2.44
N GLU A 271 5.05 -7.42 3.65
CA GLU A 271 5.75 -7.18 4.91
C GLU A 271 6.08 -8.50 5.60
N ILE A 272 7.14 -8.49 6.39
CA ILE A 272 7.53 -9.60 7.26
C ILE A 272 6.82 -9.46 8.59
N ILE A 273 6.09 -10.52 9.00
CA ILE A 273 5.25 -10.52 10.20
C ILE A 273 5.61 -11.58 11.22
N GLY A 274 6.48 -12.51 10.86
CA GLY A 274 6.92 -13.58 11.73
C GLY A 274 8.18 -14.24 11.21
N PHE A 275 8.78 -15.05 12.06
CA PHE A 275 10.04 -15.72 11.75
C PHE A 275 10.03 -17.17 12.18
N HIS A 276 10.91 -17.94 11.58
CA HIS A 276 11.23 -19.32 11.93
C HIS A 276 12.67 -19.66 11.54
N GLY A 277 13.19 -20.77 12.02
CA GLY A 277 14.52 -21.20 11.67
C GLY A 277 15.08 -22.25 12.60
N PHE A 278 16.42 -22.29 12.70
CA PHE A 278 17.16 -23.19 13.58
C PHE A 278 18.13 -22.39 14.45
N ALA A 279 18.23 -22.72 15.71
CA ALA A 279 19.15 -22.09 16.65
C ALA A 279 19.56 -23.03 17.77
N GLN A 280 20.75 -22.80 18.35
CA GLN A 280 21.23 -23.42 19.59
C GLN A 280 22.12 -22.41 20.33
N ASP A 281 23.44 -22.52 20.23
CA ASP A 281 24.39 -21.53 20.79
C ASP A 281 24.48 -20.27 19.92
N ASN A 282 24.14 -20.40 18.65
CA ASN A 282 24.04 -19.35 17.66
C ASN A 282 22.77 -19.50 16.83
N LEU A 283 22.42 -18.45 16.12
CA LEU A 283 21.37 -18.49 15.08
C LEU A 283 21.95 -19.21 13.85
N ASN A 284 21.36 -20.37 13.52
CA ASN A 284 21.85 -21.20 12.40
C ASN A 284 21.10 -20.91 11.10
N SER A 285 19.81 -20.61 11.17
CA SER A 285 19.07 -20.16 10.00
C SER A 285 17.94 -19.22 10.38
N LEU A 286 17.51 -18.45 9.38
CA LEU A 286 16.41 -17.49 9.48
C LEU A 286 15.51 -17.60 8.25
N GLY A 287 14.24 -17.81 8.45
CA GLY A 287 13.16 -17.73 7.47
C GLY A 287 12.07 -16.76 7.97
N ALA A 288 11.17 -16.37 7.10
CA ALA A 288 10.17 -15.38 7.42
C ALA A 288 8.76 -15.80 7.00
N TYR A 289 7.76 -15.26 7.68
CA TYR A 289 6.37 -15.22 7.24
C TYR A 289 6.06 -13.84 6.69
N ILE A 290 5.46 -13.79 5.51
CA ILE A 290 5.12 -12.56 4.83
C ILE A 290 3.62 -12.46 4.55
N THR A 291 3.10 -11.23 4.57
CA THR A 291 1.72 -10.90 4.21
C THR A 291 1.70 -9.65 3.34
N ASN A 292 0.59 -9.43 2.62
CA ASN A 292 0.46 -8.28 1.73
C ASN A 292 0.53 -6.95 2.50
N LEU A 293 1.25 -6.00 1.94
CA LEU A 293 1.27 -4.62 2.39
C LEU A 293 -0.06 -3.91 2.05
N PRO A 294 -0.49 -2.96 2.87
CA PRO A 294 -1.70 -2.21 2.60
C PRO A 294 -1.51 -1.21 1.45
N LEU A 295 -2.37 -1.31 0.44
CA LEU A 295 -2.52 -0.29 -0.59
C LEU A 295 -3.26 0.92 -0.02
N THR A 296 -2.75 2.13 -0.24
CA THR A 296 -3.42 3.38 0.12
C THR A 296 -3.84 4.15 -1.13
N LYS A 297 -5.13 4.46 -1.26
CA LYS A 297 -5.64 5.40 -2.27
C LYS A 297 -5.55 6.82 -1.72
N LEU A 298 -4.78 7.66 -2.39
CA LEU A 298 -4.67 9.10 -2.12
C LEU A 298 -5.72 9.80 -2.97
N GLU A 299 -6.81 10.24 -2.33
CA GLU A 299 -7.98 10.79 -3.01
C GLU A 299 -7.68 12.15 -3.65
N TYR A 300 -8.26 12.37 -4.81
CA TYR A 300 -8.28 13.69 -5.43
C TYR A 300 -9.37 14.59 -4.84
N LYS A 301 -9.13 15.89 -4.94
CA LYS A 301 -10.15 16.91 -4.67
C LYS A 301 -10.52 17.58 -5.98
N GLY A 302 -11.81 17.75 -6.22
CA GLY A 302 -12.28 18.44 -7.40
C GLY A 302 -13.48 17.77 -8.06
N CYS A 303 -14.02 18.44 -9.07
CA CYS A 303 -15.15 17.96 -9.86
C CYS A 303 -15.01 18.45 -11.31
N GLY A 304 -15.66 17.72 -12.21
CA GLY A 304 -15.66 17.99 -13.66
C GLY A 304 -15.01 16.84 -14.44
N GLY A 305 -15.40 16.71 -15.70
CA GLY A 305 -14.86 15.68 -16.58
C GLY A 305 -15.35 14.26 -16.31
N ASN A 306 -14.70 13.31 -16.94
CA ASN A 306 -14.98 11.88 -16.81
C ASN A 306 -13.97 11.24 -15.85
N ILE A 307 -14.44 10.29 -15.08
CA ILE A 307 -13.61 9.49 -14.17
C ILE A 307 -12.70 8.56 -14.97
N TRP A 308 -11.46 8.40 -14.52
CA TRP A 308 -10.52 7.40 -14.98
C TRP A 308 -9.72 6.82 -13.82
N ASP A 309 -9.32 5.57 -13.95
CA ASP A 309 -8.54 4.84 -12.95
C ASP A 309 -7.62 3.84 -13.67
N ASP A 310 -6.32 4.03 -13.53
CA ASP A 310 -5.31 3.15 -14.14
C ASP A 310 -5.08 1.88 -13.32
N GLY A 311 -5.51 1.87 -12.04
CA GLY A 311 -5.15 0.83 -11.08
C GLY A 311 -3.71 0.98 -10.58
N THR A 312 -3.10 -0.15 -10.20
CA THR A 312 -1.72 -0.19 -9.69
C THR A 312 -0.79 -0.99 -10.58
N PHE A 313 0.49 -0.61 -10.57
CA PHE A 313 1.57 -1.19 -11.36
C PHE A 313 2.80 -1.45 -10.48
N GLN A 314 3.82 -2.11 -11.03
CA GLN A 314 5.09 -2.31 -10.32
C GLN A 314 5.84 -1.00 -10.11
N GLY A 315 5.61 0.01 -10.96
CA GLY A 315 6.16 1.34 -10.83
C GLY A 315 5.87 2.22 -12.03
N VAL A 316 6.18 3.49 -11.87
CA VAL A 316 6.13 4.50 -12.95
C VAL A 316 7.52 4.66 -13.52
N LYS A 317 7.67 4.52 -14.83
CA LYS A 317 8.93 4.72 -15.54
C LYS A 317 9.07 6.14 -16.10
N LYS A 318 7.96 6.71 -16.56
CA LYS A 318 7.97 8.05 -17.17
C LYS A 318 6.63 8.74 -17.00
N VAL A 319 6.67 10.05 -16.84
CA VAL A 319 5.50 10.93 -16.90
C VAL A 319 5.72 11.96 -17.98
N CYS A 320 4.73 12.14 -18.87
CA CYS A 320 4.70 13.22 -19.86
C CYS A 320 3.49 14.11 -19.58
N VAL A 321 3.71 15.42 -19.53
CA VAL A 321 2.65 16.40 -19.31
C VAL A 321 2.60 17.39 -20.46
N TYR A 322 1.40 17.60 -20.99
CA TYR A 322 1.10 18.57 -22.03
C TYR A 322 0.30 19.70 -21.40
N PHE A 323 0.76 20.93 -21.55
CA PHE A 323 0.20 22.08 -20.85
C PHE A 323 0.40 23.39 -21.59
N ASN A 324 -0.47 24.33 -21.35
CA ASN A 324 -0.29 25.77 -21.53
C ASN A 324 -0.57 26.47 -20.18
N ASP A 325 -1.60 27.31 -20.05
CA ASP A 325 -2.05 27.85 -18.76
C ASP A 325 -2.70 26.77 -17.86
N LEU A 326 -3.13 25.66 -18.43
CA LEU A 326 -3.75 24.52 -17.76
C LEU A 326 -3.07 23.22 -18.20
N ILE A 327 -3.17 22.19 -17.36
CA ILE A 327 -2.77 20.85 -17.74
C ILE A 327 -3.82 20.29 -18.71
N ARG A 328 -3.39 20.03 -19.96
CA ARG A 328 -4.23 19.53 -21.05
C ARG A 328 -4.29 18.00 -21.08
N CYS A 329 -3.12 17.39 -20.89
CA CYS A 329 -2.99 15.94 -20.96
C CYS A 329 -1.86 15.47 -20.05
N ILE A 330 -2.06 14.32 -19.43
CA ILE A 330 -1.01 13.60 -18.72
C ILE A 330 -0.91 12.17 -19.28
N GLU A 331 0.32 11.71 -19.43
CA GLU A 331 0.64 10.36 -19.90
C GLU A 331 1.58 9.71 -18.90
N PHE A 332 1.23 8.51 -18.46
CA PHE A 332 2.04 7.68 -17.60
C PHE A 332 2.54 6.46 -18.37
N GLU A 333 3.81 6.16 -18.26
CA GLU A 333 4.41 4.91 -18.69
C GLU A 333 4.74 4.08 -17.47
N TYR A 334 4.00 3.00 -17.30
CA TYR A 334 4.08 2.08 -16.16
C TYR A 334 4.88 0.83 -16.51
N ILE A 335 5.36 0.12 -15.49
CA ILE A 335 5.89 -1.24 -15.61
C ILE A 335 4.87 -2.23 -15.07
N ASN A 336 4.46 -3.19 -15.90
CA ASN A 336 3.50 -4.24 -15.57
C ASN A 336 4.04 -5.61 -16.01
N GLY A 337 4.46 -6.46 -15.05
CA GLY A 337 5.05 -7.76 -15.35
C GLY A 337 6.32 -7.66 -16.21
N GLY A 338 7.14 -6.62 -15.98
CA GLY A 338 8.36 -6.34 -16.76
C GLY A 338 8.12 -5.74 -18.15
N LYS A 339 6.88 -5.42 -18.51
CA LYS A 339 6.51 -4.75 -19.78
C LYS A 339 6.08 -3.31 -19.52
N GLU A 340 6.35 -2.46 -20.49
CA GLU A 340 5.89 -1.08 -20.49
C GLU A 340 4.43 -0.99 -20.91
N GLU A 341 3.65 -0.21 -20.18
CA GLU A 341 2.22 0.01 -20.41
C GLU A 341 1.91 1.50 -20.29
N THR A 342 1.36 2.09 -21.34
CA THR A 342 1.08 3.53 -21.40
C THR A 342 -0.39 3.81 -21.18
N ARG A 343 -0.69 4.80 -20.33
CA ARG A 343 -2.02 5.36 -20.11
C ARG A 343 -2.01 6.85 -20.39
N VAL A 344 -3.09 7.35 -21.02
CA VAL A 344 -3.20 8.74 -21.46
C VAL A 344 -4.53 9.31 -21.02
N HIS A 345 -4.49 10.47 -20.34
CA HIS A 345 -5.68 11.17 -19.84
C HIS A 345 -5.67 12.61 -20.32
N GLY A 346 -6.72 13.00 -21.06
CA GLY A 346 -6.77 14.21 -21.85
C GLY A 346 -6.42 13.95 -23.33
N MET A 347 -6.23 14.99 -24.10
CA MET A 347 -5.86 14.90 -25.51
C MET A 347 -4.46 15.48 -25.74
N LYS A 348 -3.63 14.74 -26.46
CA LYS A 348 -2.35 15.22 -26.96
C LYS A 348 -2.60 16.22 -28.09
N ILE A 349 -2.78 17.48 -27.76
CA ILE A 349 -2.97 18.54 -28.74
C ILE A 349 -1.59 19.13 -29.05
N PHE A 350 -1.19 19.06 -30.32
CA PHE A 350 0.02 19.69 -30.83
C PHE A 350 -0.38 21.04 -31.44
N MET A 351 -0.58 22.05 -30.58
CA MET A 351 -0.75 23.46 -30.99
C MET A 351 0.50 24.25 -30.60
N ASP A 352 0.75 25.35 -31.26
CA ASP A 352 1.94 26.18 -31.01
C ASP A 352 2.06 26.71 -29.59
N ASP A 353 0.93 26.79 -28.87
CA ASP A 353 0.84 27.24 -27.46
C ASP A 353 0.91 26.12 -26.41
N VAL A 354 0.99 24.84 -26.83
CA VAL A 354 1.04 23.69 -25.90
C VAL A 354 2.47 23.19 -25.77
N SER A 355 3.00 23.31 -24.56
CA SER A 355 4.30 22.75 -24.17
C SER A 355 4.19 21.30 -23.76
N LYS A 356 5.20 20.49 -24.11
CA LYS A 356 5.38 19.12 -23.62
C LYS A 356 6.62 19.06 -22.74
N LYS A 357 6.50 18.46 -21.56
CA LYS A 357 7.63 18.09 -20.69
C LYS A 357 7.55 16.63 -20.27
N GLU A 358 8.71 16.02 -20.17
CA GLU A 358 8.87 14.62 -19.74
C GLU A 358 9.69 14.55 -18.44
N PHE A 359 9.34 13.61 -17.58
CA PHE A 359 10.10 13.27 -16.39
C PHE A 359 10.32 11.76 -16.38
N VAL A 360 11.55 11.36 -16.68
CA VAL A 360 11.97 9.95 -16.77
C VAL A 360 12.62 9.53 -15.46
N LEU A 361 12.25 8.37 -14.97
CA LEU A 361 12.77 7.76 -13.74
C LEU A 361 13.76 6.64 -14.11
N ASP A 362 14.79 6.45 -13.27
CA ASP A 362 15.75 5.36 -13.36
C ASP A 362 15.17 4.08 -12.72
N TYR A 363 14.05 3.59 -13.27
CA TYR A 363 13.41 2.36 -12.78
C TYR A 363 14.31 1.12 -13.05
N PRO A 364 14.44 0.15 -12.11
CA PRO A 364 13.78 0.04 -10.80
C PRO A 364 14.51 0.75 -9.64
N ASN A 365 15.56 1.50 -9.91
CA ASN A 365 16.40 2.13 -8.88
C ASN A 365 15.83 3.47 -8.38
N GLU A 366 14.75 3.95 -8.95
CA GLU A 366 14.10 5.20 -8.58
C GLU A 366 12.59 5.10 -8.80
N TYR A 367 11.80 5.64 -7.87
CA TYR A 367 10.34 5.65 -7.94
C TYR A 367 9.78 7.02 -7.55
N LEU A 368 8.55 7.32 -7.99
CA LEU A 368 7.83 8.52 -7.58
C LEU A 368 7.42 8.39 -6.11
N THR A 369 7.62 9.46 -5.32
CA THR A 369 7.22 9.54 -3.91
C THR A 369 6.13 10.59 -3.67
N ALA A 370 6.10 11.66 -4.48
CA ALA A 370 5.09 12.68 -4.33
C ALA A 370 4.76 13.37 -5.66
N VAL A 371 3.53 13.90 -5.73
CA VAL A 371 3.10 14.85 -6.76
C VAL A 371 2.53 16.08 -6.08
N GLU A 372 3.11 17.23 -6.34
CA GLU A 372 2.57 18.54 -5.97
C GLU A 372 1.86 19.13 -7.18
N GLY A 373 0.69 19.71 -6.97
CA GLY A 373 -0.04 20.37 -8.03
C GLY A 373 -0.73 21.65 -7.56
N THR A 374 -1.08 22.51 -8.50
CA THR A 374 -1.94 23.67 -8.25
C THR A 374 -3.19 23.60 -9.14
N TYR A 375 -4.25 24.26 -8.71
CA TYR A 375 -5.52 24.24 -9.42
C TYR A 375 -6.32 25.54 -9.23
N ILE A 376 -7.28 25.76 -10.11
CA ILE A 376 -8.30 26.81 -10.03
C ILE A 376 -9.68 26.18 -10.10
N ASN A 377 -10.70 26.89 -9.60
CA ASN A 377 -12.09 26.46 -9.60
C ASN A 377 -13.00 27.45 -10.35
N PRO A 378 -12.83 27.66 -11.65
CA PRO A 378 -13.70 28.52 -12.41
C PRO A 378 -15.11 27.90 -12.52
N TYR A 379 -16.13 28.66 -12.16
CA TYR A 379 -17.54 28.26 -12.26
C TYR A 379 -17.88 26.94 -11.53
N GLY A 380 -17.15 26.61 -10.45
CA GLY A 380 -17.36 25.40 -9.66
C GLY A 380 -16.66 24.14 -10.20
N TYR A 381 -15.96 24.20 -11.33
CA TYR A 381 -15.17 23.08 -11.87
C TYR A 381 -13.70 23.25 -11.53
N THR A 382 -13.08 22.20 -11.04
CA THR A 382 -11.65 22.19 -10.77
C THR A 382 -10.88 22.06 -12.11
N LYS A 383 -9.76 22.78 -12.26
CA LYS A 383 -8.84 22.60 -13.37
C LYS A 383 -7.40 22.67 -12.85
N ILE A 384 -6.61 21.64 -13.12
CA ILE A 384 -5.21 21.60 -12.70
C ILE A 384 -4.40 22.56 -13.57
N THR A 385 -3.62 23.42 -12.91
CA THR A 385 -2.81 24.47 -13.55
C THR A 385 -1.33 24.11 -13.59
N SER A 386 -0.82 23.35 -12.62
CA SER A 386 0.57 22.88 -12.65
C SER A 386 0.76 21.58 -11.90
N LEU A 387 1.84 20.86 -12.29
CA LEU A 387 2.31 19.63 -11.63
C LEU A 387 3.82 19.67 -11.43
N THR A 388 4.27 19.07 -10.33
CA THR A 388 5.69 18.84 -10.00
C THR A 388 5.80 17.46 -9.36
N PHE A 389 6.78 16.65 -9.81
CA PHE A 389 6.98 15.27 -9.37
C PHE A 389 8.25 15.17 -8.54
N LYS A 390 8.20 14.39 -7.45
CA LYS A 390 9.36 14.09 -6.58
C LYS A 390 9.66 12.60 -6.57
N THR A 391 10.93 12.25 -6.38
CA THR A 391 11.37 10.86 -6.41
C THR A 391 12.08 10.44 -5.13
N SER A 392 12.25 9.12 -4.96
CA SER A 392 12.99 8.49 -3.87
C SER A 392 14.48 8.85 -3.82
N ARG A 393 15.03 9.39 -4.92
CA ARG A 393 16.40 9.92 -4.99
C ARG A 393 16.48 11.43 -4.76
N ASN A 394 15.45 12.03 -4.16
CA ASN A 394 15.35 13.47 -3.92
C ASN A 394 15.43 14.34 -5.19
N ARG A 395 15.16 13.77 -6.36
CA ARG A 395 14.98 14.53 -7.60
C ARG A 395 13.61 15.16 -7.62
N THR A 396 13.55 16.38 -8.13
CA THR A 396 12.29 17.11 -8.34
C THR A 396 12.23 17.51 -9.80
N SER A 397 11.12 17.25 -10.47
CA SER A 397 10.91 17.72 -11.84
C SER A 397 10.83 19.25 -11.89
N LEU A 398 11.09 19.82 -13.05
CA LEU A 398 10.67 21.20 -13.28
C LEU A 398 9.14 21.28 -13.17
N ARG A 399 8.64 22.43 -12.70
CA ARG A 399 7.19 22.68 -12.72
C ARG A 399 6.68 22.63 -14.16
N MET A 400 5.60 21.91 -14.36
CA MET A 400 4.90 21.77 -15.64
C MET A 400 3.58 22.51 -15.52
N GLY A 401 3.43 23.63 -16.26
CA GLY A 401 2.30 24.55 -16.17
C GLY A 401 2.53 25.75 -15.25
N ASN A 402 1.48 26.53 -15.02
CA ASN A 402 1.49 27.80 -14.29
C ASN A 402 0.96 27.61 -12.85
N ALA A 403 1.68 28.14 -11.86
CA ALA A 403 1.24 28.08 -10.46
C ALA A 403 -0.04 28.91 -10.24
N SER A 404 -0.90 28.41 -9.37
CA SER A 404 -2.08 29.13 -8.86
C SER A 404 -2.11 29.12 -7.33
N ASN A 405 -3.09 29.80 -6.73
CA ASN A 405 -3.14 29.99 -5.26
C ASN A 405 -3.62 28.74 -4.51
N SER A 406 -4.35 27.83 -5.15
CA SER A 406 -4.80 26.60 -4.52
C SER A 406 -3.86 25.46 -4.89
N SER A 407 -3.47 24.64 -3.91
CA SER A 407 -2.52 23.53 -4.11
C SER A 407 -3.05 22.22 -3.53
N PHE A 408 -2.46 21.12 -3.99
CA PHE A 408 -2.62 19.79 -3.44
C PHE A 408 -1.29 19.04 -3.41
N LEU A 409 -1.20 18.05 -2.53
CA LEU A 409 -0.07 17.14 -2.39
C LEU A 409 -0.59 15.71 -2.33
N LEU A 410 -0.05 14.86 -3.18
CA LEU A 410 -0.23 13.41 -3.15
C LEU A 410 1.09 12.80 -2.66
N GLU A 411 1.13 12.39 -1.41
CA GLU A 411 2.31 11.80 -0.77
C GLU A 411 1.88 10.86 0.36
N SER A 412 2.63 9.77 0.51
CA SER A 412 2.56 8.89 1.68
C SER A 412 3.99 8.54 2.09
N LYS A 413 4.33 8.79 3.35
CA LYS A 413 5.69 8.63 3.87
C LYS A 413 6.19 7.19 3.72
N GLY A 414 7.37 7.02 3.14
CA GLY A 414 7.96 5.69 2.91
C GLY A 414 7.26 4.86 1.83
N CYS A 415 6.45 5.50 0.99
CA CYS A 415 5.72 4.83 -0.08
C CYS A 415 6.15 5.36 -1.46
N ALA A 416 6.02 4.49 -2.46
CA ALA A 416 6.05 4.87 -3.86
C ALA A 416 4.63 5.12 -4.37
N LEU A 417 4.47 6.03 -5.32
CA LEU A 417 3.26 6.18 -6.10
C LEU A 417 3.31 5.17 -7.25
N VAL A 418 2.38 4.22 -7.24
CA VAL A 418 2.40 3.04 -8.12
C VAL A 418 1.27 3.02 -9.14
N GLY A 419 0.42 4.03 -9.14
CA GLY A 419 -0.68 4.18 -10.08
C GLY A 419 -1.42 5.48 -9.83
N PHE A 420 -2.27 5.87 -10.77
CA PHE A 420 -2.99 7.13 -10.71
C PHE A 420 -4.45 6.96 -11.09
N HIS A 421 -5.27 7.88 -10.63
CA HIS A 421 -6.69 7.99 -10.97
C HIS A 421 -7.10 9.47 -10.97
N GLY A 422 -8.24 9.80 -11.53
CA GLY A 422 -8.65 11.20 -11.55
C GLY A 422 -9.84 11.52 -12.44
N LEU A 423 -9.90 12.78 -12.82
CA LEU A 423 -10.96 13.33 -13.67
C LEU A 423 -10.32 14.06 -14.88
N SER A 424 -10.77 13.77 -16.08
CA SER A 424 -10.34 14.46 -17.30
C SER A 424 -11.44 14.55 -18.36
N THR A 425 -11.28 15.48 -19.29
CA THR A 425 -11.98 15.49 -20.58
C THR A 425 -10.92 15.42 -21.68
N THR A 426 -11.35 15.55 -22.92
CA THR A 426 -10.41 15.75 -24.05
C THR A 426 -9.57 17.03 -23.93
N ASP A 427 -10.04 18.02 -23.16
CA ASP A 427 -9.40 19.36 -23.15
C ASP A 427 -8.53 19.62 -21.93
N HIS A 428 -8.82 19.01 -20.77
CA HIS A 428 -8.17 19.35 -19.50
C HIS A 428 -8.13 18.18 -18.53
N LEU A 429 -7.15 18.24 -17.62
CA LEU A 429 -7.10 17.45 -16.42
C LEU A 429 -7.79 18.22 -15.27
N TYR A 430 -8.83 17.65 -14.69
CA TYR A 430 -9.67 18.27 -13.64
C TYR A 430 -9.19 17.87 -12.25
N ALA A 431 -8.80 16.61 -12.06
CA ALA A 431 -8.32 16.12 -10.79
C ALA A 431 -7.30 14.99 -10.96
N LEU A 432 -6.41 14.83 -9.99
CA LEU A 432 -5.41 13.78 -9.94
C LEU A 432 -5.35 13.23 -8.52
N GLY A 433 -5.45 11.92 -8.38
CA GLY A 433 -5.23 11.10 -7.21
C GLY A 433 -4.19 10.02 -7.53
N ALA A 434 -3.73 9.30 -6.52
CA ALA A 434 -2.70 8.29 -6.71
C ALA A 434 -2.94 7.07 -5.82
N TYR A 435 -2.36 5.94 -6.21
CA TYR A 435 -2.16 4.77 -5.35
C TYR A 435 -0.76 4.80 -4.80
N SER A 436 -0.62 4.66 -3.48
CA SER A 436 0.67 4.58 -2.80
C SER A 436 0.86 3.24 -2.12
N PHE A 437 2.12 2.76 -2.17
CA PHE A 437 2.51 1.46 -1.69
C PHE A 437 3.85 1.53 -0.95
N PRO A 438 3.99 0.92 0.26
CA PRO A 438 5.26 0.91 0.99
C PRO A 438 6.39 0.27 0.18
N MET A 439 7.57 0.92 0.16
CA MET A 439 8.74 0.47 -0.59
C MET A 439 10.00 0.56 0.28
N THR A 440 10.93 -0.38 0.10
CA THR A 440 12.22 -0.32 0.78
C THR A 440 12.99 0.94 0.37
N PRO A 441 13.66 1.65 1.31
CA PRO A 441 14.54 2.75 0.98
C PRO A 441 15.68 2.26 0.07
N LEU A 442 15.95 3.03 -0.98
CA LEU A 442 17.06 2.71 -1.87
C LEU A 442 18.40 2.86 -1.15
N PRO A 443 19.39 1.95 -1.38
CA PRO A 443 20.72 2.09 -0.81
C PRO A 443 21.37 3.42 -1.23
N GLY A 444 21.89 4.18 -0.26
CA GLY A 444 22.74 5.33 -0.52
C GLY A 444 22.19 6.72 -0.24
N VAL A 445 20.92 6.88 0.15
CA VAL A 445 20.41 8.18 0.61
C VAL A 445 20.62 8.33 2.12
N LYS A 446 21.86 8.65 2.55
CA LYS A 446 22.06 9.18 3.91
C LYS A 446 21.37 10.54 3.97
N LYS A 447 20.37 10.72 4.84
CA LYS A 447 19.97 12.04 5.28
C LYS A 447 21.20 12.71 5.90
N LEU A 448 21.68 13.77 5.30
CA LEU A 448 22.54 14.72 5.97
C LEU A 448 21.67 15.35 7.07
N ASP A 449 21.92 14.97 8.32
CA ASP A 449 21.43 15.73 9.46
C ASP A 449 21.98 17.14 9.32
N THR A 450 21.13 18.11 9.14
CA THR A 450 21.48 19.53 9.25
C THR A 450 21.93 19.76 10.69
N GLN A 451 23.24 19.71 10.92
CA GLN A 451 23.80 20.29 12.13
C GLN A 451 23.49 21.78 12.09
N ALA A 452 22.68 22.22 13.04
CA ALA A 452 22.52 23.63 13.33
C ALA A 452 23.92 24.16 13.70
N GLY A 453 24.51 24.94 12.81
CA GLY A 453 25.73 25.66 13.08
C GLY A 453 25.44 26.67 14.16
N ASP A 454 26.13 26.55 15.31
CA ASP A 454 26.22 27.58 16.34
C ASP A 454 26.72 28.87 15.72
N GLY A 455 25.90 29.90 15.83
CA GLY A 455 26.22 31.25 15.36
C GLY A 455 27.37 31.87 16.12
N GLY A 456 28.56 31.81 15.55
CA GLY A 456 29.68 32.65 15.94
C GLY A 456 29.45 34.06 15.45
N VAL A 457 29.24 34.97 16.37
CA VAL A 457 29.19 36.41 16.14
C VAL A 457 30.57 36.88 15.67
N PRO A 458 30.71 37.63 14.54
CA PRO A 458 31.97 38.31 14.23
C PRO A 458 32.16 39.49 15.19
N GLN A 459 33.24 39.50 15.94
CA GLN A 459 33.74 40.70 16.61
C GLN A 459 34.34 41.66 15.57
N ASP A 460 33.77 42.83 15.47
CA ASP A 460 34.37 43.98 14.81
C ASP A 460 35.59 44.45 15.59
N ASP A 461 36.78 44.29 15.06
CA ASP A 461 38.00 44.99 15.47
C ASP A 461 38.21 46.22 14.59
N CYS A 462 37.80 47.35 15.11
CA CYS A 462 38.24 48.67 14.65
C CYS A 462 39.66 48.93 15.12
N GLY A 463 40.63 48.77 14.23
CA GLY A 463 42.03 49.23 14.42
C GLY A 463 42.35 50.41 13.54
N SER A 464 42.33 51.59 14.11
CA SER A 464 42.84 52.83 13.59
C SER A 464 44.36 52.85 13.51
N HIS A 465 44.95 53.26 12.36
CA HIS A 465 46.21 54.03 12.21
C HIS A 465 46.18 54.53 10.75
N GLY A 466 46.26 55.80 10.42
CA GLY A 466 47.13 56.90 10.85
C GLY A 466 48.39 56.95 9.96
N VAL A 467 48.31 57.71 8.91
CA VAL A 467 49.14 58.77 8.35
C VAL A 467 48.63 59.05 6.94
#